data_330629706d9a5ed9439e632e7f015ea3
#
_entry.id   330629706d9a5ed9439e632e7f015ea3
#
_cell.length_a   1.000
_cell.length_b   1.000
_cell.length_c   1.000
_cell.angle_alpha   90.00
_cell.angle_beta   90.00
_cell.angle_gamma   90.00
#
_symmetry.space_group_name_H-M   'P 1'
#
loop_
_entity.id
_entity.type
_entity.pdbx_description
1 polymer ?
#
loop_
_entity_poly.entity_id
_entity_poly.type
_entity_poly.pdbx_seq_one_letter_code
_entity_poly.pdbx_strand_id
1 'polypeptide(L)'
;AGAGSAAQVSSRGVGTPGDVDATIGEPTSTWEGSIGARQGLVVLLGVQRGDGPTQVATVARKIAELRILDDERSALDAGAPILVISQFTLYGDTRKGRRPSWAHAAPGDEAEPLVDAVVADLRGRGLHVETGQFGAMMEVSLVNDGPFTVLVEA
;
A
#
# COMPACT_ATOMS: atom_id res chain seq x y z
N ALA A 1 8.89 12.90 18.63
CA ALA A 1 8.29 11.63 18.27
C ALA A 1 8.14 11.64 16.75
N GLY A 2 9.04 10.96 16.05
CA GLY A 2 8.98 10.85 14.61
C GLY A 2 8.00 9.74 14.25
N ALA A 3 6.96 10.07 13.48
CA ALA A 3 6.18 9.07 12.80
C ALA A 3 7.05 8.48 11.69
N GLY A 4 7.24 7.17 11.69
CA GLY A 4 7.90 6.43 10.62
C GLY A 4 6.98 6.16 9.44
N SER A 5 7.35 5.24 8.55
CA SER A 5 6.56 4.87 7.37
C SER A 5 5.08 4.74 7.65
N ALA A 6 4.26 5.41 6.84
CA ALA A 6 2.81 5.33 6.91
C ALA A 6 2.29 4.47 5.75
N ALA A 7 1.42 3.52 6.05
CA ALA A 7 0.72 2.74 5.05
C ALA A 7 -0.78 2.86 5.27
N GLN A 8 -1.51 3.25 4.24
CA GLN A 8 -2.96 3.12 4.22
C GLN A 8 -3.30 1.75 3.63
N VAL A 9 -3.98 0.94 4.41
CA VAL A 9 -4.40 -0.40 3.99
C VAL A 9 -5.91 -0.37 3.83
N SER A 10 -6.39 -0.68 2.64
CA SER A 10 -7.81 -0.81 2.33
C SER A 10 -8.11 -2.28 2.02
N SER A 11 -9.13 -2.81 2.64
CA SER A 11 -9.57 -4.19 2.42
C SER A 11 -10.73 -4.25 1.47
N ARG A 12 -10.66 -5.14 0.54
CA ARG A 12 -11.66 -5.64 -0.41
C ARG A 12 -11.85 -4.91 -1.74
N GLY A 13 -11.80 -5.77 -2.79
CA GLY A 13 -12.64 -5.59 -3.94
C GLY A 13 -13.87 -6.51 -3.82
N VAL A 14 -15.08 -6.01 -3.97
CA VAL A 14 -16.27 -6.81 -4.20
C VAL A 14 -16.70 -6.64 -5.64
N GLY A 15 -16.64 -7.73 -6.38
CA GLY A 15 -17.40 -7.91 -7.59
C GLY A 15 -18.49 -8.94 -7.38
N THR A 16 -19.60 -8.79 -8.08
CA THR A 16 -20.41 -9.92 -8.48
C THR A 16 -19.49 -11.03 -9.02
N PRO A 17 -19.88 -12.33 -8.89
CA PRO A 17 -19.05 -13.43 -9.35
C PRO A 17 -18.62 -13.15 -10.79
N GLY A 18 -17.39 -12.73 -10.96
CA GLY A 18 -16.88 -12.45 -12.29
C GLY A 18 -15.94 -11.30 -12.42
N ASP A 19 -15.64 -10.39 -11.62
CA ASP A 19 -14.55 -9.42 -11.88
C ASP A 19 -14.59 -8.19 -10.97
N VAL A 20 -13.68 -8.13 -10.03
CA VAL A 20 -13.18 -6.85 -9.55
C VAL A 20 -11.67 -6.92 -9.44
N ASP A 21 -11.02 -6.26 -10.35
CA ASP A 21 -9.60 -6.03 -10.36
C ASP A 21 -9.28 -4.70 -9.68
N ALA A 22 -8.40 -4.69 -8.69
CA ALA A 22 -7.67 -3.48 -8.40
C ALA A 22 -6.61 -3.36 -9.50
N THR A 23 -6.83 -2.47 -10.41
CA THR A 23 -5.96 -2.28 -11.58
C THR A 23 -5.22 -0.96 -11.43
N ILE A 24 -3.92 -0.98 -11.71
CA ILE A 24 -3.12 0.23 -11.82
C ILE A 24 -2.76 0.39 -13.28
N GLY A 25 -3.16 1.50 -13.88
CA GLY A 25 -2.77 1.87 -15.23
C GLY A 25 -2.17 3.27 -15.27
N GLU A 26 -1.30 3.52 -16.23
CA GLU A 26 -0.95 4.87 -16.63
C GLU A 26 -1.82 5.30 -17.81
N PRO A 27 -2.21 6.59 -17.88
CA PRO A 27 -2.97 7.09 -19.03
C PRO A 27 -2.24 6.93 -20.38
N THR A 28 -0.94 6.62 -20.34
CA THR A 28 -0.06 6.54 -21.51
C THR A 28 0.84 5.32 -21.56
N SER A 29 0.77 4.41 -20.57
CA SER A 29 1.59 3.19 -20.51
C SER A 29 0.75 1.92 -20.48
N THR A 30 1.27 0.85 -21.04
CA THR A 30 0.63 -0.49 -21.11
C THR A 30 0.92 -1.34 -19.87
N TRP A 31 1.34 -0.74 -18.74
CA TRP A 31 1.60 -1.48 -17.54
C TRP A 31 0.32 -1.60 -16.70
N GLU A 32 -0.05 -2.82 -16.40
CA GLU A 32 -1.21 -3.15 -15.56
C GLU A 32 -0.74 -4.10 -14.45
N GLY A 33 -0.91 -3.68 -13.20
CA GLY A 33 -0.79 -4.55 -12.04
C GLY A 33 -2.18 -4.86 -11.50
N SER A 34 -2.52 -6.11 -11.32
CA SER A 34 -3.81 -6.54 -10.82
C SER A 34 -3.66 -7.65 -9.81
N ILE A 35 -4.44 -7.61 -8.73
CA ILE A 35 -4.52 -8.70 -7.75
C ILE A 35 -5.73 -9.61 -7.94
N GLY A 36 -6.52 -9.38 -8.99
CA GLY A 36 -7.70 -10.18 -9.32
C GLY A 36 -8.88 -10.02 -8.38
N ALA A 37 -10.01 -10.61 -8.75
CA ALA A 37 -11.31 -10.44 -8.13
C ALA A 37 -11.51 -11.16 -6.78
N ARG A 38 -10.51 -11.26 -5.96
CA ARG A 38 -10.62 -11.91 -4.64
C ARG A 38 -10.42 -10.91 -3.53
N GLN A 39 -10.83 -11.26 -2.32
CA GLN A 39 -10.50 -10.51 -1.14
C GLN A 39 -8.97 -10.33 -1.05
N GLY A 40 -8.52 -9.09 -0.99
CA GLY A 40 -7.12 -8.72 -0.93
C GLY A 40 -6.94 -7.37 -0.27
N LEU A 41 -5.71 -6.90 -0.18
CA LEU A 41 -5.38 -5.60 0.38
C LEU A 41 -4.81 -4.67 -0.69
N VAL A 42 -5.29 -3.43 -0.73
CA VAL A 42 -4.60 -2.33 -1.41
C VAL A 42 -3.86 -1.53 -0.36
N VAL A 43 -2.56 -1.37 -0.54
CA VAL A 43 -1.67 -0.67 0.38
C VAL A 43 -1.08 0.55 -0.31
N LEU A 44 -1.46 1.73 0.15
CA LEU A 44 -0.80 2.98 -0.22
C LEU A 44 0.36 3.18 0.77
N LEU A 45 1.60 3.15 0.29
CA LEU A 45 2.79 3.16 1.12
C LEU A 45 3.58 4.46 0.97
N GLY A 46 3.66 5.24 2.04
CA GLY A 46 4.51 6.42 2.13
C GLY A 46 5.80 6.12 2.91
N VAL A 47 6.88 6.79 2.52
CA VAL A 47 8.17 6.74 3.21
C VAL A 47 8.53 8.13 3.70
N GLN A 48 8.93 8.22 4.96
CA GLN A 48 9.38 9.46 5.59
C GLN A 48 10.92 9.55 5.54
N ARG A 49 11.44 10.77 5.57
CA ARG A 49 12.89 10.98 5.74
C ARG A 49 13.38 10.35 7.04
N GLY A 50 14.43 9.54 6.93
CA GLY A 50 15.03 8.85 8.06
C GLY A 50 14.44 7.47 8.36
N ASP A 51 13.47 7.01 7.59
CA ASP A 51 13.00 5.63 7.67
C ASP A 51 14.11 4.65 7.26
N GLY A 52 14.03 3.44 7.79
CA GLY A 52 15.02 2.40 7.55
C GLY A 52 14.48 0.99 7.75
N PRO A 53 15.36 -0.01 7.88
CA PRO A 53 14.98 -1.42 7.98
C PRO A 53 14.00 -1.74 9.11
N THR A 54 14.05 -1.00 10.22
CA THR A 54 13.14 -1.19 11.36
C THR A 54 11.70 -0.84 11.00
N GLN A 55 11.49 0.28 10.29
CA GLN A 55 10.18 0.70 9.80
C GLN A 55 9.66 -0.27 8.75
N VAL A 56 10.52 -0.68 7.81
CA VAL A 56 10.20 -1.70 6.80
C VAL A 56 9.66 -2.98 7.46
N ALA A 57 10.41 -3.55 8.39
CA ALA A 57 10.01 -4.79 9.08
C ALA A 57 8.70 -4.63 9.86
N THR A 58 8.51 -3.48 10.52
CA THR A 58 7.30 -3.20 11.31
C THR A 58 6.07 -3.07 10.41
N VAL A 59 6.18 -2.28 9.34
CA VAL A 59 5.07 -2.06 8.40
C VAL A 59 4.72 -3.35 7.66
N ALA A 60 5.71 -4.06 7.11
CA ALA A 60 5.48 -5.32 6.41
C ALA A 60 4.79 -6.35 7.32
N ARG A 61 5.24 -6.50 8.57
CA ARG A 61 4.61 -7.38 9.54
C ARG A 61 3.15 -6.98 9.80
N LYS A 62 2.88 -5.69 10.03
CA LYS A 62 1.51 -5.21 10.28
C LYS A 62 0.61 -5.44 9.08
N ILE A 63 1.07 -5.16 7.85
CA ILE A 63 0.31 -5.43 6.62
C ILE A 63 -0.06 -6.93 6.53
N ALA A 64 0.90 -7.82 6.82
CA ALA A 64 0.68 -9.26 6.73
C ALA A 64 -0.26 -9.81 7.81
N GLU A 65 -0.19 -9.27 9.04
CA GLU A 65 -0.78 -9.89 10.22
C GLU A 65 -2.01 -9.18 10.79
N LEU A 66 -2.34 -7.95 10.36
CA LEU A 66 -3.56 -7.28 10.81
C LEU A 66 -4.79 -8.05 10.37
N ARG A 67 -5.69 -8.32 11.32
CA ARG A 67 -6.93 -9.07 11.13
C ARG A 67 -8.05 -8.15 10.65
N ILE A 68 -7.98 -7.76 9.38
CA ILE A 68 -8.88 -6.81 8.74
C ILE A 68 -9.61 -7.38 7.52
N LEU A 69 -9.51 -8.69 7.32
CA LEU A 69 -10.27 -9.42 6.33
C LEU A 69 -11.45 -10.15 6.99
N ASP A 70 -12.30 -10.80 6.18
CA ASP A 70 -13.45 -11.57 6.67
C ASP A 70 -13.04 -12.62 7.71
N ASP A 71 -13.94 -12.86 8.65
CA ASP A 71 -13.74 -13.80 9.75
C ASP A 71 -12.53 -13.44 10.63
N GLU A 72 -12.23 -12.13 10.74
CA GLU A 72 -11.09 -11.62 11.51
C GLU A 72 -9.76 -12.26 11.11
N ARG A 73 -9.59 -12.58 9.82
CA ARG A 73 -8.32 -13.13 9.31
C ARG A 73 -7.38 -12.03 8.84
N SER A 74 -6.11 -12.33 8.91
CA SER A 74 -5.05 -11.53 8.30
C SER A 74 -4.85 -11.91 6.83
N ALA A 75 -4.09 -11.07 6.09
CA ALA A 75 -3.67 -11.42 4.74
C ALA A 75 -2.86 -12.73 4.73
N LEU A 76 -2.03 -12.94 5.74
CA LEU A 76 -1.22 -14.16 5.89
C LEU A 76 -2.09 -15.40 6.13
N ASP A 77 -3.10 -15.30 7.03
CA ASP A 77 -4.01 -16.42 7.33
C ASP A 77 -4.87 -16.80 6.11
N ALA A 78 -5.27 -15.81 5.34
CA ALA A 78 -6.15 -15.99 4.19
C ALA A 78 -5.40 -16.34 2.89
N GLY A 79 -4.06 -16.15 2.85
CA GLY A 79 -3.30 -16.17 1.60
C GLY A 79 -3.76 -15.09 0.63
N ALA A 80 -4.23 -13.94 1.17
CA ALA A 80 -4.83 -12.89 0.38
C ALA A 80 -3.76 -12.08 -0.40
N PRO A 81 -4.02 -11.75 -1.67
CA PRO A 81 -3.09 -10.96 -2.46
C PRO A 81 -3.02 -9.52 -1.96
N ILE A 82 -1.89 -8.87 -2.21
CA ILE A 82 -1.62 -7.49 -1.81
C ILE A 82 -1.17 -6.68 -3.03
N LEU A 83 -1.76 -5.50 -3.20
CA LEU A 83 -1.30 -4.51 -4.16
C LEU A 83 -0.63 -3.37 -3.40
N VAL A 84 0.68 -3.17 -3.61
CA VAL A 84 1.46 -2.10 -2.96
C VAL A 84 1.71 -0.97 -3.96
N ILE A 85 1.33 0.23 -3.57
CA ILE A 85 1.46 1.45 -4.38
C ILE A 85 2.23 2.47 -3.55
N SER A 86 3.32 3.01 -4.09
CA SER A 86 4.03 4.12 -3.45
C SER A 86 3.16 5.38 -3.44
N GLN A 87 3.06 6.06 -2.29
CA GLN A 87 2.18 7.21 -2.09
C GLN A 87 2.84 8.24 -1.16
N PHE A 88 3.71 9.07 -1.67
CA PHE A 88 4.40 10.11 -0.87
C PHE A 88 3.44 11.14 -0.27
N THR A 89 2.25 11.30 -0.86
CA THR A 89 1.25 12.26 -0.41
C THR A 89 0.64 11.91 0.95
N LEU A 90 0.85 10.71 1.48
CA LEU A 90 0.51 10.38 2.87
C LEU A 90 1.25 11.28 3.88
N TYR A 91 2.42 11.80 3.51
CA TYR A 91 3.19 12.78 4.29
C TYR A 91 2.87 14.24 3.94
N GLY A 92 1.72 14.49 3.33
CA GLY A 92 1.24 15.83 3.01
C GLY A 92 0.88 16.61 4.29
N ASP A 93 1.63 17.68 4.59
CA ASP A 93 1.25 18.63 5.66
C ASP A 93 0.23 19.64 5.11
N THR A 94 -0.99 19.57 5.63
CA THR A 94 -2.12 20.42 5.27
C THR A 94 -2.49 21.44 6.34
N ARG A 95 -1.71 21.56 7.41
CA ARG A 95 -2.01 22.42 8.58
C ARG A 95 -2.00 23.91 8.26
N LYS A 96 -1.29 24.33 7.20
CA LYS A 96 -1.17 25.74 6.84
C LYS A 96 -1.47 25.96 5.35
N GLY A 97 -2.30 26.95 5.09
CA GLY A 97 -2.61 27.37 3.72
C GLY A 97 -3.50 26.40 2.96
N ARG A 98 -3.50 26.52 1.62
CA ARG A 98 -4.31 25.70 0.71
C ARG A 98 -3.48 24.77 -0.17
N ARG A 99 -2.17 24.77 -0.03
CA ARG A 99 -1.25 23.87 -0.73
C ARG A 99 -0.60 22.97 0.28
N PRO A 100 -0.73 21.63 0.15
CA PRO A 100 0.01 20.69 0.98
C PRO A 100 1.52 20.88 0.81
N SER A 101 2.27 20.61 1.89
CA SER A 101 3.74 20.57 1.86
C SER A 101 4.18 19.11 1.97
N TRP A 102 5.13 18.71 1.15
CA TRP A 102 5.69 17.34 1.09
C TRP A 102 7.05 17.23 1.78
N ALA A 103 7.41 18.21 2.62
CA ALA A 103 8.73 18.31 3.24
C ALA A 103 9.11 17.09 4.12
N HIS A 104 8.14 16.36 4.60
CA HIS A 104 8.35 15.17 5.43
C HIS A 104 8.53 13.88 4.61
N ALA A 105 8.05 13.85 3.37
CA ALA A 105 8.26 12.70 2.50
C ALA A 105 9.74 12.52 2.17
N ALA A 106 10.20 11.28 2.12
CA ALA A 106 11.52 10.95 1.62
C ALA A 106 11.62 11.25 0.12
N PRO A 107 12.78 11.71 -0.38
CA PRO A 107 13.02 11.80 -1.81
C PRO A 107 12.98 10.43 -2.48
N GLY A 108 12.75 10.40 -3.80
CA GLY A 108 12.49 9.15 -4.52
C GLY A 108 13.64 8.13 -4.42
N ASP A 109 14.87 8.58 -4.49
CA ASP A 109 16.08 7.77 -4.38
C ASP A 109 16.27 7.11 -2.99
N GLU A 110 15.71 7.71 -1.93
CA GLU A 110 15.66 7.11 -0.60
C GLU A 110 14.40 6.22 -0.43
N ALA A 111 13.27 6.62 -1.01
CA ALA A 111 11.99 5.96 -0.81
C ALA A 111 11.85 4.65 -1.60
N GLU A 112 12.28 4.61 -2.87
CA GLU A 112 12.10 3.45 -3.74
C GLU A 112 12.72 2.17 -3.16
N PRO A 113 13.98 2.16 -2.67
CA PRO A 113 14.55 0.96 -2.06
C PRO A 113 13.81 0.47 -0.83
N LEU A 114 13.19 1.37 -0.05
CA LEU A 114 12.42 0.98 1.13
C LEU A 114 11.04 0.42 0.77
N VAL A 115 10.41 0.96 -0.27
CA VAL A 115 9.18 0.37 -0.84
C VAL A 115 9.46 -1.04 -1.35
N ASP A 116 10.54 -1.22 -2.11
CA ASP A 116 10.95 -2.53 -2.62
C ASP A 116 11.28 -3.51 -1.48
N ALA A 117 11.88 -3.03 -0.40
CA ALA A 117 12.17 -3.85 0.78
C ALA A 117 10.89 -4.34 1.49
N VAL A 118 9.85 -3.50 1.60
CA VAL A 118 8.53 -3.92 2.12
C VAL A 118 7.92 -4.99 1.23
N VAL A 119 7.94 -4.80 -0.09
CA VAL A 119 7.43 -5.78 -1.06
C VAL A 119 8.19 -7.10 -0.95
N ALA A 120 9.51 -7.05 -0.85
CA ALA A 120 10.35 -8.24 -0.70
C ALA A 120 10.06 -8.99 0.61
N ASP A 121 9.88 -8.29 1.72
CA ASP A 121 9.51 -8.88 3.01
C ASP A 121 8.14 -9.59 2.91
N LEU A 122 7.13 -8.95 2.35
CA LEU A 122 5.80 -9.53 2.17
C LEU A 122 5.84 -10.78 1.28
N ARG A 123 6.59 -10.75 0.17
CA ARG A 123 6.81 -11.91 -0.71
C ARG A 123 7.57 -13.03 0.01
N GLY A 124 8.56 -12.67 0.84
CA GLY A 124 9.30 -13.61 1.67
C GLY A 124 8.43 -14.35 2.71
N ARG A 125 7.29 -13.76 3.10
CA ARG A 125 6.27 -14.41 3.95
C ARG A 125 5.33 -15.34 3.16
N GLY A 126 5.51 -15.47 1.85
CA GLY A 126 4.68 -16.33 0.99
C GLY A 126 3.43 -15.64 0.44
N LEU A 127 3.30 -14.33 0.59
CA LEU A 127 2.17 -13.57 0.04
C LEU A 127 2.38 -13.25 -1.44
N HIS A 128 1.29 -13.28 -2.22
CA HIS A 128 1.28 -12.76 -3.57
C HIS A 128 1.21 -11.23 -3.52
N VAL A 129 2.22 -10.56 -4.06
CA VAL A 129 2.31 -9.09 -4.01
C VAL A 129 2.57 -8.54 -5.40
N GLU A 130 1.63 -7.70 -5.86
CA GLU A 130 1.77 -6.86 -7.04
C GLU A 130 2.11 -5.43 -6.64
N THR A 131 2.69 -4.67 -7.56
CA THR A 131 3.11 -3.29 -7.29
C THR A 131 2.68 -2.35 -8.39
N GLY A 132 2.58 -1.06 -8.06
CA GLY A 132 2.61 0.01 -9.02
C GLY A 132 4.01 0.28 -9.55
N GLN A 133 4.10 1.18 -10.52
CA GLN A 133 5.38 1.71 -10.98
C GLN A 133 5.77 2.91 -10.13
N PHE A 134 6.96 2.85 -9.49
CA PHE A 134 7.42 3.93 -8.64
C PHE A 134 7.56 5.25 -9.42
N GLY A 135 7.06 6.34 -8.84
CA GLY A 135 7.14 7.68 -9.43
C GLY A 135 6.22 7.94 -10.63
N ALA A 136 5.43 6.97 -11.07
CA ALA A 136 4.51 7.14 -12.18
C ALA A 136 3.21 7.85 -11.76
N MET A 137 2.57 8.50 -12.73
CA MET A 137 1.21 9.01 -12.61
C MET A 137 0.25 7.87 -12.92
N MET A 138 -0.48 7.37 -11.89
CA MET A 138 -1.29 6.16 -12.00
C MET A 138 -2.75 6.43 -11.71
N GLU A 139 -3.63 5.76 -12.44
CA GLU A 139 -5.02 5.57 -12.06
C GLU A 139 -5.16 4.26 -11.29
N VAL A 140 -5.80 4.30 -10.13
CA VAL A 140 -6.03 3.14 -9.30
C VAL A 140 -7.52 2.89 -9.19
N SER A 141 -7.99 1.79 -9.76
CA SER A 141 -9.38 1.36 -9.67
C SER A 141 -9.53 0.28 -8.60
N LEU A 142 -10.43 0.50 -7.66
CA LEU A 142 -10.74 -0.48 -6.62
C LEU A 142 -12.17 -0.31 -6.12
N VAL A 143 -12.74 -1.36 -5.58
CA VAL A 143 -13.94 -1.28 -4.74
C VAL A 143 -13.51 -1.57 -3.30
N ASN A 144 -13.66 -0.58 -2.42
CA ASN A 144 -13.44 -0.79 -1.00
C ASN A 144 -14.71 -1.33 -0.35
N ASP A 145 -14.74 -2.63 -0.09
CA ASP A 145 -15.82 -3.24 0.68
C ASP A 145 -15.52 -3.07 2.17
N GLY A 146 -15.96 -1.93 2.70
CA GLY A 146 -15.69 -1.52 4.07
C GLY A 146 -16.23 -2.46 5.16
N PRO A 147 -16.03 -2.09 6.42
CA PRO A 147 -15.59 -0.76 6.87
C PRO A 147 -14.06 -0.56 6.96
N PHE A 148 -13.25 -1.60 6.76
CA PHE A 148 -11.83 -1.51 7.09
C PHE A 148 -11.03 -0.68 6.08
N THR A 149 -10.62 0.48 6.55
CA THR A 149 -9.54 1.29 5.99
C THR A 149 -8.74 1.82 7.18
N VAL A 150 -7.51 1.42 7.32
CA VAL A 150 -6.69 1.74 8.50
C VAL A 150 -5.40 2.42 8.10
N LEU A 151 -4.90 3.30 8.95
CA LEU A 151 -3.56 3.87 8.85
C LEU A 151 -2.62 3.08 9.77
N VAL A 152 -1.48 2.67 9.21
CA VAL A 152 -0.42 1.97 9.91
C VAL A 152 0.81 2.86 9.91
N GLU A 153 1.36 3.13 11.07
CA GLU A 153 2.58 3.91 11.25
C GLU A 153 3.63 3.09 12.03
N ALA A 154 4.92 3.33 11.73
CA ALA A 154 6.04 2.63 12.35
C ALA A 154 7.19 3.59 12.69
#